data_452da173e9099cfbe0936e15722285fd
#
_entry.id   452da173e9099cfbe0936e15722285fd
#
_cell.length_a   1.000
_cell.length_b   1.000
_cell.length_c   1.000
_cell.angle_alpha   90.00
_cell.angle_beta   90.00
_cell.angle_gamma   90.00
#
_symmetry.space_group_name_H-M   'P 1'
#
loop_
_entity.id
_entity.type
_entity.pdbx_description
1 polymer ?
#
loop_
_entity_poly.entity_id
_entity_poly.type
_entity_poly.pdbx_seq_one_letter_code
_entity_poly.pdbx_strand_id
1 'polypeptide(L)'
;MDSVSAKHILVDAEHEAQDLLKKISEGSAFEDLAQKFSKCPSGQQGGDLGEFGKGRMVPAFEEAAFGLDVDQVSSPVQTQFGYHLIKRYK
;
A
#
# COMPACT_ATOMS: atom_id res chain seq x y z
N MET A 1 -3.76 -19.93 -10.45
CA MET A 1 -2.92 -18.73 -10.69
C MET A 1 -2.97 -17.83 -9.49
N ASP A 2 -1.82 -17.33 -9.11
CA ASP A 2 -1.75 -16.47 -7.93
C ASP A 2 -2.10 -15.04 -8.27
N SER A 3 -3.01 -14.46 -7.50
CA SER A 3 -3.32 -13.06 -7.55
C SER A 3 -3.69 -12.57 -6.17
N VAL A 4 -3.56 -11.27 -5.96
CA VAL A 4 -3.96 -10.63 -4.71
C VAL A 4 -4.72 -9.36 -5.03
N SER A 5 -5.53 -8.91 -4.09
CA SER A 5 -6.17 -7.60 -4.18
C SER A 5 -5.61 -6.74 -3.05
N ALA A 6 -5.18 -5.52 -3.40
CA ALA A 6 -4.48 -4.68 -2.45
C ALA A 6 -4.81 -3.20 -2.62
N LYS A 7 -4.58 -2.45 -1.55
CA LYS A 7 -4.60 -0.99 -1.53
C LYS A 7 -3.21 -0.51 -1.19
N HIS A 8 -2.87 0.72 -1.62
CA HIS A 8 -1.58 1.27 -1.24
C HIS A 8 -1.65 2.78 -1.00
N ILE A 9 -0.65 3.27 -0.29
CA ILE A 9 -0.43 4.70 -0.10
C ILE A 9 1.00 4.99 -0.56
N LEU A 10 1.15 5.97 -1.45
CA LEU A 10 2.47 6.38 -1.95
C LEU A 10 2.84 7.71 -1.33
N VAL A 11 4.01 7.80 -0.72
CA VAL A 11 4.56 9.04 -0.18
C VAL A 11 6.02 9.19 -0.60
N ASP A 12 6.57 10.40 -0.44
CA ASP A 12 7.90 10.72 -0.95
C ASP A 12 9.03 10.21 -0.04
N ALA A 13 8.79 10.13 1.27
CA ALA A 13 9.84 9.82 2.22
C ALA A 13 9.43 8.74 3.21
N GLU A 14 10.43 7.99 3.67
CA GLU A 14 10.18 6.89 4.60
C GLU A 14 9.54 7.35 5.90
N HIS A 15 9.96 8.51 6.44
CA HIS A 15 9.40 9.00 7.70
C HIS A 15 7.90 9.29 7.56
N GLU A 16 7.45 9.71 6.37
CA GLU A 16 6.02 9.92 6.13
C GLU A 16 5.27 8.60 6.20
N ALA A 17 5.82 7.54 5.61
CA ALA A 17 5.22 6.22 5.67
C ALA A 17 5.17 5.69 7.11
N GLN A 18 6.23 5.91 7.87
CA GLN A 18 6.27 5.49 9.29
C GLN A 18 5.21 6.23 10.11
N ASP A 19 5.03 7.53 9.87
CA ASP A 19 4.00 8.30 10.56
C ASP A 19 2.59 7.75 10.26
N LEU A 20 2.35 7.36 9.00
CA LEU A 20 1.07 6.79 8.63
C LEU A 20 0.85 5.42 9.25
N LEU A 21 1.90 4.60 9.33
CA LEU A 21 1.81 3.31 10.02
C LEU A 21 1.42 3.50 11.48
N LYS A 22 1.97 4.52 12.14
CA LYS A 22 1.61 4.82 13.52
C LYS A 22 0.12 5.16 13.62
N LYS A 23 -0.38 6.00 12.71
CA LYS A 23 -1.80 6.37 12.69
C LYS A 23 -2.69 5.15 12.49
N ILE A 24 -2.29 4.22 11.62
CA ILE A 24 -3.03 2.98 11.39
C ILE A 24 -3.07 2.15 12.67
N SER A 25 -1.95 2.03 13.36
CA SER A 25 -1.88 1.28 14.61
C SER A 25 -2.75 1.90 15.70
N GLU A 26 -3.03 3.20 15.59
CA GLU A 26 -3.87 3.94 16.54
C GLU A 26 -5.35 3.93 16.14
N GLY A 27 -5.71 3.26 15.06
CA GLY A 27 -7.09 3.09 14.66
C GLY A 27 -7.55 3.87 13.44
N SER A 28 -6.68 4.65 12.81
CA SER A 28 -7.04 5.36 11.58
C SER A 28 -7.26 4.38 10.44
N ALA A 29 -8.27 4.63 9.61
CA ALA A 29 -8.56 3.78 8.48
C ALA A 29 -7.53 4.00 7.37
N PHE A 30 -7.02 2.90 6.81
CA PHE A 30 -6.05 2.95 5.72
C PHE A 30 -6.58 3.78 4.54
N GLU A 31 -7.84 3.57 4.19
CA GLU A 31 -8.49 4.24 3.05
C GLU A 31 -8.56 5.76 3.24
N ASP A 32 -8.83 6.21 4.45
CA ASP A 32 -8.88 7.64 4.75
C ASP A 32 -7.51 8.27 4.61
N LEU A 33 -6.48 7.59 5.08
CA LEU A 33 -5.10 8.07 4.97
C LEU A 33 -4.66 8.10 3.51
N ALA A 34 -5.08 7.11 2.72
CA ALA A 34 -4.78 7.09 1.29
C ALA A 34 -5.38 8.31 0.59
N GLN A 35 -6.64 8.67 0.90
CA GLN A 35 -7.28 9.83 0.32
C GLN A 35 -6.57 11.14 0.68
N LYS A 36 -6.09 11.24 1.92
CA LYS A 36 -5.47 12.47 2.41
C LYS A 36 -4.02 12.63 2.00
N PHE A 37 -3.25 11.54 1.95
CA PHE A 37 -1.79 11.63 1.88
C PHE A 37 -1.17 10.96 0.67
N SER A 38 -1.87 10.03 -0.01
CA SER A 38 -1.26 9.32 -1.13
C SER A 38 -0.98 10.24 -2.31
N LYS A 39 0.21 10.13 -2.87
CA LYS A 39 0.60 10.84 -4.08
C LYS A 39 0.08 10.17 -5.34
N CYS A 40 -0.41 8.95 -5.23
CA CYS A 40 -0.95 8.20 -6.36
C CYS A 40 -2.42 8.55 -6.57
N PRO A 41 -2.90 8.67 -7.83
CA PRO A 41 -4.31 8.95 -8.11
C PRO A 41 -5.27 7.93 -7.49
N SER A 42 -4.83 6.67 -7.30
CA SER A 42 -5.65 5.64 -6.64
C SER A 42 -6.03 6.03 -5.21
N GLY A 43 -5.35 7.01 -4.61
CA GLY A 43 -5.71 7.52 -3.29
C GLY A 43 -7.16 7.96 -3.20
N GLN A 44 -7.72 8.48 -4.30
CA GLN A 44 -9.11 8.92 -4.33
C GLN A 44 -10.09 7.77 -4.12
N GLN A 45 -9.70 6.54 -4.44
CA GLN A 45 -10.48 5.34 -4.18
C GLN A 45 -9.96 4.61 -2.93
N GLY A 46 -9.40 5.32 -1.97
CA GLY A 46 -8.86 4.70 -0.76
C GLY A 46 -7.58 3.91 -1.00
N GLY A 47 -6.91 4.16 -2.12
CA GLY A 47 -5.69 3.46 -2.50
C GLY A 47 -5.92 2.15 -3.23
N ASP A 48 -7.16 1.81 -3.56
CA ASP A 48 -7.52 0.52 -4.13
C ASP A 48 -6.91 0.32 -5.52
N LEU A 49 -6.15 -0.76 -5.67
CA LEU A 49 -5.55 -1.17 -6.94
C LEU A 49 -6.32 -2.33 -7.58
N GLY A 50 -7.29 -2.91 -6.87
CA GLY A 50 -8.00 -4.08 -7.34
C GLY A 50 -7.13 -5.33 -7.31
N GLU A 51 -7.55 -6.33 -8.07
CA GLU A 51 -6.84 -7.60 -8.17
C GLU A 51 -5.73 -7.50 -9.22
N PHE A 52 -4.56 -8.07 -8.91
CA PHE A 52 -3.46 -8.14 -9.86
C PHE A 52 -2.65 -9.42 -9.63
N GLY A 53 -2.11 -9.94 -10.72
CA GLY A 53 -1.21 -11.09 -10.67
C GLY A 53 0.24 -10.68 -10.75
N LYS A 54 1.12 -11.67 -10.79
CA LYS A 54 2.56 -11.44 -10.92
C LYS A 54 2.85 -10.83 -12.30
N GLY A 55 3.84 -9.94 -12.33
CA GLY A 55 4.25 -9.28 -13.56
C GLY A 55 3.53 -7.96 -13.86
N ARG A 56 2.56 -7.57 -13.02
CA ARG A 56 1.80 -6.33 -13.23
C ARG A 56 2.42 -5.13 -12.51
N MET A 57 3.01 -5.36 -11.35
CA MET A 57 3.59 -4.30 -10.51
C MET A 57 5.11 -4.39 -10.56
N VAL A 58 5.78 -3.31 -10.11
CA VAL A 58 7.25 -3.37 -9.98
C VAL A 58 7.63 -4.46 -8.99
N PRO A 59 8.80 -5.13 -9.17
CA PRO A 59 9.12 -6.32 -8.39
C PRO A 59 9.07 -6.13 -6.88
N ALA A 60 9.59 -5.01 -6.36
CA ALA A 60 9.59 -4.77 -4.92
C ALA A 60 8.17 -4.70 -4.36
N PHE A 61 7.27 -4.04 -5.09
CA PHE A 61 5.86 -3.92 -4.69
C PHE A 61 5.18 -5.29 -4.73
N GLU A 62 5.36 -6.01 -5.83
CA GLU A 62 4.76 -7.34 -6.01
C GLU A 62 5.19 -8.28 -4.89
N GLU A 63 6.49 -8.35 -4.62
CA GLU A 63 7.02 -9.25 -3.60
C GLU A 63 6.41 -8.93 -2.23
N ALA A 64 6.30 -7.65 -1.89
CA ALA A 64 5.72 -7.25 -0.62
C ALA A 64 4.24 -7.61 -0.56
N ALA A 65 3.47 -7.31 -1.62
CA ALA A 65 2.04 -7.57 -1.64
C ALA A 65 1.72 -9.06 -1.54
N PHE A 66 2.46 -9.90 -2.27
CA PHE A 66 2.23 -11.34 -2.24
C PHE A 66 2.69 -11.99 -0.93
N GLY A 67 3.60 -11.32 -0.20
CA GLY A 67 4.05 -11.80 1.10
C GLY A 67 3.14 -11.45 2.26
N LEU A 68 2.13 -10.60 2.04
CA LEU A 68 1.20 -10.21 3.10
C LEU A 68 0.09 -11.22 3.29
N ASP A 69 -0.37 -11.35 4.53
CA ASP A 69 -1.62 -12.03 4.82
C ASP A 69 -2.79 -11.09 4.52
N VAL A 70 -3.99 -11.65 4.33
CA VAL A 70 -5.19 -10.83 4.12
C VAL A 70 -5.37 -9.90 5.32
N ASP A 71 -5.65 -8.64 5.03
CA ASP A 71 -5.84 -7.54 5.99
C ASP A 71 -4.56 -7.08 6.68
N GLN A 72 -3.41 -7.62 6.30
CA GLN A 72 -2.12 -7.16 6.83
C GLN A 72 -1.64 -5.94 6.06
N VAL A 73 -0.97 -5.01 6.78
CA VAL A 73 -0.33 -3.82 6.19
C VAL A 73 1.18 -4.04 6.22
N SER A 74 1.84 -3.69 5.11
CA SER A 74 3.30 -3.87 4.99
C SER A 74 4.06 -2.80 5.78
N SER A 75 5.35 -3.06 6.03
CA SER A 75 6.30 -2.00 6.34
C SER A 75 6.52 -1.15 5.09
N PRO A 76 7.17 0.03 5.20
CA PRO A 76 7.43 0.86 4.01
C PRO A 76 8.22 0.09 2.96
N VAL A 77 7.74 0.15 1.72
CA VAL A 77 8.37 -0.51 0.57
C VAL A 77 8.88 0.56 -0.38
N GLN A 78 10.18 0.61 -0.59
CA GLN A 78 10.79 1.60 -1.49
C GLN A 78 10.71 1.10 -2.93
N THR A 79 10.26 1.99 -3.82
CA THR A 79 10.31 1.78 -5.27
C THR A 79 10.85 3.04 -5.93
N GLN A 80 10.97 3.04 -7.25
CA GLN A 80 11.40 4.23 -7.99
C GLN A 80 10.43 5.41 -7.83
N PHE A 81 9.21 5.17 -7.36
CA PHE A 81 8.20 6.22 -7.19
C PHE A 81 8.23 6.85 -5.80
N GLY A 82 8.83 6.21 -4.82
CA GLY A 82 8.85 6.66 -3.44
C GLY A 82 8.67 5.49 -2.48
N TYR A 83 7.91 5.72 -1.41
CA TYR A 83 7.67 4.70 -0.39
C TYR A 83 6.19 4.34 -0.36
N HIS A 84 5.90 3.04 -0.39
CA HIS A 84 4.53 2.52 -0.40
C HIS A 84 4.21 1.84 0.92
N LEU A 85 2.99 2.05 1.39
CA LEU A 85 2.36 1.16 2.37
C LEU A 85 1.33 0.35 1.61
N ILE A 86 1.32 -0.96 1.82
CA ILE A 86 0.45 -1.86 1.06
C ILE A 86 -0.43 -2.61 2.04
N LYS A 87 -1.73 -2.67 1.77
CA LYS A 87 -2.67 -3.47 2.54
C LYS A 87 -3.33 -4.47 1.60
N ARG A 88 -3.10 -5.75 1.88
CA ARG A 88 -3.74 -6.83 1.12
C ARG A 88 -5.13 -7.07 1.71
N TYR A 89 -6.18 -7.10 0.86
CA TYR A 89 -7.53 -7.37 1.36
C TYR A 89 -8.17 -8.61 0.74
N LYS A 90 -7.44 -9.28 -0.18
CA LYS A 90 -7.98 -10.50 -0.76
C LYS A 90 -6.91 -11.49 -1.15
#